data_eb584142e945dd60fb1645df09736178
#
_entry.id   eb584142e945dd60fb1645df09736178
#
_cell.length_a   1.000
_cell.length_b   1.000
_cell.length_c   1.000
_cell.angle_alpha   90.00
_cell.angle_beta   90.00
_cell.angle_gamma   90.00
#
_symmetry.space_group_name_H-M   'P 1'
#
loop_
_entity.id
_entity.type
_entity.pdbx_description
1 polymer ?
#
loop_
_entity_poly.entity_id
_entity_poly.type
_entity_poly.pdbx_seq_one_letter_code
_entity_poly.pdbx_strand_id
1 'polypeptide(L)'
;MPEQRSTGSAAEAKQGAETPLNWSWVEAEVWTERMLSALGNGVKGGKWYSLIDKVCAPGTLALAWTKVQANKGAAGVDGQSVDRFAAKADEYLSELSTALREDSYRPQAVKRVEIPKGDGRTRPLGIPTVKDRIVQQAVRLVIEPIFESGFCDGSYGFRPERGCHDALREVDRLLKEGYTQVVDADLQSYFDTIPHDRLMARVEERVSDGRVLDLICGWLKADILQGLDRWTPVEGSPQGAVISPLLANIYLDPLDRLMAEHGYPMVRYADDFVILTRSHVEAEAALALVRAWVTSNGLTLHPEKTRIANCRKKGNGFEFLGYRFERGRRHVRKKSLDKLKETIRAKTRRTRGQNLNVVVVDLNRTLRGWFGYFKHAYPSIFLDLDQMIRRRLRAMLRKQERRPGMGNDRADHQRWPNAHFAKVGLFALHTAWQTARQSR
;
A
#
# COMPACT_ATOMS: atom_id res chain seq x y z
N MET A 1 14.34 -69.83 20.58
CA MET A 1 14.30 -69.01 19.40
C MET A 1 13.14 -68.03 19.54
N PRO A 2 13.32 -66.76 19.94
CA PRO A 2 12.27 -65.78 19.82
C PRO A 2 12.55 -64.79 18.67
N GLU A 3 11.52 -64.49 17.94
CA GLU A 3 11.44 -63.56 16.82
C GLU A 3 11.70 -62.12 17.26
N GLN A 4 12.56 -61.47 16.51
CA GLN A 4 12.77 -60.00 16.63
C GLN A 4 11.76 -59.25 15.76
N ARG A 5 10.85 -58.50 16.42
CA ARG A 5 10.00 -57.48 15.77
C ARG A 5 10.80 -56.21 15.57
N SER A 6 10.97 -55.80 14.34
CA SER A 6 11.50 -54.50 13.99
C SER A 6 10.41 -53.40 14.15
N THR A 7 10.62 -52.47 15.06
CA THR A 7 9.79 -51.29 15.21
C THR A 7 10.32 -50.24 14.23
N GLY A 8 9.52 -49.94 13.21
CA GLY A 8 9.76 -48.83 12.30
C GLY A 8 9.45 -47.50 13.03
N SER A 9 10.47 -46.65 13.13
CA SER A 9 10.35 -45.27 13.60
C SER A 9 9.58 -44.45 12.56
N ALA A 10 8.37 -44.03 12.91
CA ALA A 10 7.67 -43.00 12.16
C ALA A 10 8.32 -41.65 12.47
N ALA A 11 8.84 -41.01 11.45
CA ALA A 11 9.36 -39.65 11.53
C ALA A 11 8.19 -38.70 11.81
N GLU A 12 8.17 -38.10 13.01
CA GLU A 12 7.30 -36.97 13.33
C GLU A 12 7.67 -35.77 12.46
N ALA A 13 6.76 -35.43 11.53
CA ALA A 13 6.81 -34.16 10.85
C ALA A 13 6.63 -33.04 11.89
N LYS A 14 7.67 -32.23 12.09
CA LYS A 14 7.59 -31.01 12.89
C LYS A 14 6.52 -30.08 12.28
N GLN A 15 5.36 -29.99 12.90
CA GLN A 15 4.40 -28.93 12.68
C GLN A 15 5.11 -27.61 13.02
N GLY A 16 5.33 -26.75 12.01
CA GLY A 16 5.75 -25.38 12.24
C GLY A 16 4.72 -24.71 13.14
N ALA A 17 5.18 -24.05 14.20
CA ALA A 17 4.32 -23.28 15.08
C ALA A 17 3.65 -22.18 14.27
N GLU A 18 2.36 -22.36 13.93
CA GLU A 18 1.54 -21.31 13.35
C GLU A 18 1.46 -20.17 14.36
N THR A 19 1.91 -19.01 13.98
CA THR A 19 1.74 -17.78 14.76
C THR A 19 0.23 -17.57 14.92
N PRO A 20 -0.32 -17.47 16.14
CA PRO A 20 -1.74 -17.26 16.32
C PRO A 20 -2.16 -15.99 15.57
N LEU A 21 -3.14 -16.10 14.68
CA LEU A 21 -3.67 -14.99 13.89
C LEU A 21 -4.20 -13.93 14.86
N ASN A 22 -3.68 -12.71 14.75
CA ASN A 22 -4.16 -11.59 15.54
C ASN A 22 -5.42 -11.01 14.86
N TRP A 23 -6.56 -11.17 15.53
CA TRP A 23 -7.87 -10.67 15.07
C TRP A 23 -8.27 -9.34 15.71
N SER A 24 -7.35 -8.64 16.37
CA SER A 24 -7.64 -7.35 17.05
C SER A 24 -8.14 -6.25 16.10
N TRP A 25 -7.86 -6.36 14.80
CA TRP A 25 -8.29 -5.43 13.76
C TRP A 25 -9.69 -5.74 13.21
N VAL A 26 -10.25 -6.93 13.53
CA VAL A 26 -11.56 -7.35 13.06
C VAL A 26 -12.63 -6.73 13.92
N GLU A 27 -13.65 -6.17 13.29
CA GLU A 27 -14.75 -5.49 13.97
C GLU A 27 -15.69 -6.51 14.64
N ALA A 28 -15.75 -6.51 15.96
CA ALA A 28 -16.56 -7.45 16.75
C ALA A 28 -18.07 -7.34 16.46
N GLU A 29 -18.56 -6.19 16.00
CA GLU A 29 -19.94 -6.00 15.58
C GLU A 29 -20.29 -6.76 14.30
N VAL A 30 -19.29 -7.05 13.46
CA VAL A 30 -19.44 -7.78 12.19
C VAL A 30 -19.08 -9.25 12.38
N TRP A 31 -17.96 -9.52 13.08
CA TRP A 31 -17.40 -10.84 13.29
C TRP A 31 -17.57 -11.31 14.73
N THR A 32 -18.49 -12.23 14.95
CA THR A 32 -18.69 -12.84 16.27
C THR A 32 -17.55 -13.80 16.62
N GLU A 33 -17.33 -14.05 17.91
CA GLU A 33 -16.33 -15.04 18.37
C GLU A 33 -16.51 -16.41 17.72
N ARG A 34 -17.76 -16.85 17.50
CA ARG A 34 -18.07 -18.10 16.79
C ARG A 34 -17.55 -18.08 15.33
N MET A 35 -17.68 -16.96 14.64
CA MET A 35 -17.17 -16.82 13.27
C MET A 35 -15.64 -16.78 13.26
N LEU A 36 -15.02 -16.09 14.21
CA LEU A 36 -13.56 -16.07 14.35
C LEU A 36 -13.00 -17.47 14.68
N SER A 37 -13.68 -18.22 15.55
CA SER A 37 -13.34 -19.63 15.81
C SER A 37 -13.47 -20.48 14.53
N ALA A 38 -14.47 -20.22 13.70
CA ALA A 38 -14.66 -20.94 12.44
C ALA A 38 -13.56 -20.60 11.41
N LEU A 39 -12.97 -19.40 11.45
CA LEU A 39 -11.78 -19.06 10.63
C LEU A 39 -10.56 -19.91 11.03
N GLY A 40 -10.31 -20.07 12.34
CA GLY A 40 -9.19 -20.87 12.84
C GLY A 40 -9.37 -22.38 12.64
N ASN A 41 -10.59 -22.89 12.82
CA ASN A 41 -10.90 -24.33 12.73
C ASN A 41 -11.28 -24.79 11.32
N GLY A 42 -11.46 -23.87 10.39
CA GLY A 42 -12.05 -24.13 9.07
C GLY A 42 -13.58 -24.22 9.10
N VAL A 43 -14.22 -23.94 7.97
CA VAL A 43 -15.66 -24.10 7.76
C VAL A 43 -15.94 -25.38 6.97
N LYS A 44 -17.10 -26.03 7.22
CA LYS A 44 -17.50 -27.21 6.47
C LYS A 44 -17.53 -26.91 4.97
N GLY A 45 -16.79 -27.70 4.19
CA GLY A 45 -16.67 -27.50 2.74
C GLY A 45 -15.73 -26.37 2.31
N GLY A 46 -15.01 -25.71 3.24
CA GLY A 46 -14.00 -24.69 2.95
C GLY A 46 -14.53 -23.36 2.43
N LYS A 47 -15.85 -23.22 2.24
CA LYS A 47 -16.49 -22.04 1.67
C LYS A 47 -17.51 -21.41 2.63
N TRP A 48 -17.59 -20.09 2.60
CA TRP A 48 -18.50 -19.30 3.43
C TRP A 48 -19.80 -19.00 2.70
N TYR A 49 -20.92 -19.32 3.36
CA TYR A 49 -22.29 -19.10 2.89
C TYR A 49 -22.98 -18.04 3.76
N SER A 50 -24.11 -17.50 3.28
CA SER A 50 -24.99 -16.59 4.04
C SER A 50 -24.27 -15.38 4.63
N LEU A 51 -23.38 -14.76 3.83
CA LEU A 51 -22.64 -13.56 4.21
C LEU A 51 -23.43 -12.28 4.00
N ILE A 52 -24.40 -12.30 3.07
CA ILE A 52 -25.19 -11.11 2.71
C ILE A 52 -25.94 -10.53 3.91
N ASP A 53 -26.45 -11.36 4.81
CA ASP A 53 -27.16 -10.91 6.02
C ASP A 53 -26.25 -10.04 6.92
N LYS A 54 -24.95 -10.33 6.94
CA LYS A 54 -23.95 -9.54 7.64
C LYS A 54 -23.68 -8.21 6.93
N VAL A 55 -23.64 -8.23 5.62
CA VAL A 55 -23.45 -7.01 4.79
C VAL A 55 -24.64 -6.06 4.96
N CYS A 56 -25.88 -6.60 4.93
CA CYS A 56 -27.11 -5.82 5.08
C CYS A 56 -27.36 -5.31 6.50
N ALA A 57 -26.66 -5.84 7.50
CA ALA A 57 -26.89 -5.48 8.90
C ALA A 57 -26.68 -3.97 9.14
N PRO A 58 -27.61 -3.28 9.83
CA PRO A 58 -27.50 -1.84 10.08
C PRO A 58 -26.19 -1.45 10.76
N GLY A 59 -25.70 -2.24 11.74
CA GLY A 59 -24.41 -2.01 12.41
C GLY A 59 -23.22 -2.06 11.43
N THR A 60 -23.20 -3.04 10.52
CA THR A 60 -22.15 -3.15 9.49
C THR A 60 -22.17 -1.95 8.54
N LEU A 61 -23.35 -1.51 8.10
CA LEU A 61 -23.47 -0.33 7.21
C LEU A 61 -23.09 0.96 7.94
N ALA A 62 -23.45 1.13 9.20
CA ALA A 62 -23.08 2.28 10.02
C ALA A 62 -21.55 2.34 10.21
N LEU A 63 -20.91 1.20 10.49
CA LEU A 63 -19.46 1.09 10.58
C LEU A 63 -18.78 1.37 9.23
N ALA A 64 -19.31 0.83 8.14
CA ALA A 64 -18.82 1.10 6.79
C ALA A 64 -18.91 2.59 6.45
N TRP A 65 -20.03 3.24 6.80
CA TRP A 65 -20.18 4.68 6.65
C TRP A 65 -19.12 5.46 7.42
N THR A 66 -18.90 5.13 8.70
CA THR A 66 -17.88 5.79 9.54
C THR A 66 -16.50 5.75 8.87
N LYS A 67 -16.11 4.61 8.28
CA LYS A 67 -14.84 4.46 7.56
C LYS A 67 -14.81 5.28 6.26
N VAL A 68 -15.91 5.31 5.50
CA VAL A 68 -16.03 6.11 4.28
C VAL A 68 -15.99 7.61 4.58
N GLN A 69 -16.68 8.05 5.64
CA GLN A 69 -16.69 9.43 6.10
C GLN A 69 -15.29 9.90 6.53
N ALA A 70 -14.56 9.07 7.31
CA ALA A 70 -13.21 9.38 7.75
C ALA A 70 -12.22 9.55 6.59
N ASN A 71 -12.38 8.75 5.52
CA ASN A 71 -11.56 8.85 4.32
C ASN A 71 -11.89 10.06 3.43
N LYS A 72 -13.04 10.72 3.65
CA LYS A 72 -13.52 11.84 2.83
C LYS A 72 -13.60 11.45 1.35
N GLY A 73 -13.19 12.29 0.45
CA GLY A 73 -13.13 11.97 -0.98
C GLY A 73 -14.20 12.72 -1.78
N ALA A 74 -13.99 12.73 -3.10
CA ALA A 74 -14.84 13.44 -4.03
C ALA A 74 -16.18 12.71 -4.26
N ALA A 75 -17.18 13.45 -4.73
CA ALA A 75 -18.46 12.88 -5.18
C ALA A 75 -18.29 12.00 -6.42
N GLY A 76 -19.09 10.94 -6.53
CA GLY A 76 -19.21 10.09 -7.71
C GLY A 76 -19.95 10.76 -8.85
N VAL A 77 -20.56 9.93 -9.72
CA VAL A 77 -21.35 10.39 -10.88
C VAL A 77 -22.65 11.09 -10.49
N ASP A 78 -23.20 10.75 -9.32
CA ASP A 78 -24.43 11.31 -8.73
C ASP A 78 -24.25 12.73 -8.14
N GLY A 79 -23.01 13.21 -8.03
CA GLY A 79 -22.69 14.49 -7.43
C GLY A 79 -22.92 14.57 -5.92
N GLN A 80 -23.28 13.45 -5.25
CA GLN A 80 -23.46 13.40 -3.81
C GLN A 80 -22.10 13.38 -3.09
N SER A 81 -21.82 14.45 -2.34
CA SER A 81 -20.60 14.51 -1.50
C SER A 81 -20.79 13.76 -0.17
N VAL A 82 -19.67 13.43 0.48
CA VAL A 82 -19.66 12.83 1.82
C VAL A 82 -20.42 13.71 2.83
N ASP A 83 -20.26 15.05 2.77
CA ASP A 83 -20.95 15.97 3.66
C ASP A 83 -22.48 16.01 3.41
N ARG A 84 -22.91 15.96 2.14
CA ARG A 84 -24.33 15.86 1.80
C ARG A 84 -24.96 14.53 2.25
N PHE A 85 -24.23 13.44 2.13
CA PHE A 85 -24.65 12.15 2.66
C PHE A 85 -24.77 12.19 4.18
N ALA A 86 -23.80 12.80 4.88
CA ALA A 86 -23.79 12.93 6.34
C ALA A 86 -25.04 13.63 6.90
N ALA A 87 -25.60 14.59 6.16
CA ALA A 87 -26.81 15.33 6.59
C ALA A 87 -28.07 14.44 6.70
N LYS A 88 -28.10 13.28 6.02
CA LYS A 88 -29.21 12.32 6.00
C LYS A 88 -28.71 10.86 6.10
N ALA A 89 -27.64 10.63 6.85
CA ALA A 89 -26.97 9.34 6.88
C ALA A 89 -27.91 8.20 7.31
N ASP A 90 -28.68 8.39 8.37
CA ASP A 90 -29.59 7.37 8.91
C ASP A 90 -30.66 6.96 7.89
N GLU A 91 -31.24 7.93 7.18
CA GLU A 91 -32.22 7.69 6.10
C GLU A 91 -31.60 6.85 4.98
N TYR A 92 -30.44 7.30 4.45
CA TYR A 92 -29.74 6.60 3.36
C TYR A 92 -29.19 5.23 3.74
N LEU A 93 -28.74 5.04 4.98
CA LEU A 93 -28.29 3.73 5.45
C LEU A 93 -29.45 2.76 5.60
N SER A 94 -30.62 3.23 6.06
CA SER A 94 -31.86 2.43 6.11
C SER A 94 -32.31 2.00 4.72
N GLU A 95 -32.32 2.95 3.76
CA GLU A 95 -32.60 2.64 2.35
C GLU A 95 -31.65 1.57 1.79
N LEU A 96 -30.34 1.72 2.03
CA LEU A 96 -29.34 0.74 1.60
C LEU A 96 -29.54 -0.63 2.21
N SER A 97 -29.84 -0.69 3.53
CA SER A 97 -30.13 -1.95 4.20
C SER A 97 -31.34 -2.66 3.58
N THR A 98 -32.41 -1.91 3.31
CA THR A 98 -33.63 -2.43 2.66
C THR A 98 -33.33 -2.89 1.23
N ALA A 99 -32.69 -2.05 0.41
CA ALA A 99 -32.36 -2.38 -0.97
C ALA A 99 -31.45 -3.64 -1.08
N LEU A 100 -30.48 -3.77 -0.16
CA LEU A 100 -29.63 -4.96 -0.10
C LEU A 100 -30.42 -6.19 0.33
N ARG A 101 -31.37 -6.12 1.27
CA ARG A 101 -32.21 -7.26 1.68
C ARG A 101 -33.14 -7.72 0.56
N GLU A 102 -33.74 -6.78 -0.13
CA GLU A 102 -34.69 -7.03 -1.22
C GLU A 102 -34.01 -7.37 -2.56
N ASP A 103 -32.69 -7.39 -2.59
CA ASP A 103 -31.90 -7.60 -3.81
C ASP A 103 -32.18 -6.56 -4.93
N SER A 104 -32.58 -5.36 -4.53
CA SER A 104 -32.88 -4.26 -5.44
C SER A 104 -31.70 -3.29 -5.64
N TYR A 105 -30.65 -3.36 -4.79
CA TYR A 105 -29.45 -2.54 -4.95
C TYR A 105 -28.72 -2.90 -6.24
N ARG A 106 -28.32 -1.84 -6.99
CA ARG A 106 -27.47 -1.97 -8.20
C ARG A 106 -26.33 -0.96 -8.14
N PRO A 107 -25.08 -1.40 -8.42
CA PRO A 107 -23.93 -0.51 -8.54
C PRO A 107 -24.16 0.59 -9.57
N GLN A 108 -23.74 1.80 -9.28
CA GLN A 108 -23.75 2.91 -10.21
C GLN A 108 -22.45 3.00 -11.00
N ALA A 109 -22.47 3.79 -12.09
CA ALA A 109 -21.27 4.03 -12.88
C ALA A 109 -20.16 4.69 -12.04
N VAL A 110 -18.91 4.39 -12.38
CA VAL A 110 -17.73 4.94 -11.72
C VAL A 110 -17.24 6.17 -12.46
N LYS A 111 -17.11 7.31 -11.78
CA LYS A 111 -16.53 8.52 -12.35
C LYS A 111 -15.03 8.38 -12.48
N ARG A 112 -14.48 8.42 -13.70
CA ARG A 112 -13.04 8.40 -13.95
C ARG A 112 -12.47 9.81 -14.03
N VAL A 113 -11.35 10.03 -13.34
CA VAL A 113 -10.57 11.27 -13.38
C VAL A 113 -9.08 10.95 -13.55
N GLU A 114 -8.38 11.80 -14.31
CA GLU A 114 -6.93 11.64 -14.52
C GLU A 114 -6.15 12.45 -13.48
N ILE A 115 -5.29 11.78 -12.70
CA ILE A 115 -4.43 12.42 -11.69
C ILE A 115 -2.99 12.49 -12.22
N PRO A 116 -2.34 13.67 -12.21
CA PRO A 116 -0.96 13.81 -12.64
C PRO A 116 0.01 12.97 -11.80
N LYS A 117 0.89 12.18 -12.44
CA LYS A 117 1.97 11.41 -11.78
C LYS A 117 3.22 12.23 -11.47
N GLY A 118 3.27 13.51 -11.85
CA GLY A 118 4.43 14.39 -11.63
C GLY A 118 5.61 14.14 -12.58
N ASP A 119 5.45 13.32 -13.60
CA ASP A 119 6.41 13.05 -14.68
C ASP A 119 5.80 13.29 -16.06
N GLY A 120 4.75 14.10 -16.13
CA GLY A 120 4.00 14.40 -17.34
C GLY A 120 2.95 13.34 -17.72
N ARG A 121 2.96 12.17 -17.07
CA ARG A 121 1.95 11.12 -17.24
C ARG A 121 0.80 11.31 -16.26
N THR A 122 -0.35 10.74 -16.59
CA THR A 122 -1.51 10.67 -15.70
C THR A 122 -1.71 9.25 -15.16
N ARG A 123 -2.54 9.17 -14.14
CA ARG A 123 -3.05 7.92 -13.57
C ARG A 123 -4.56 8.02 -13.50
N PRO A 124 -5.30 7.08 -14.10
CA PRO A 124 -6.74 7.05 -13.94
C PRO A 124 -7.10 6.71 -12.49
N LEU A 125 -8.09 7.40 -11.95
CA LEU A 125 -8.69 7.12 -10.66
C LEU A 125 -10.20 6.98 -10.85
N GLY A 126 -10.77 5.86 -10.44
CA GLY A 126 -12.21 5.62 -10.39
C GLY A 126 -12.78 6.12 -9.06
N ILE A 127 -13.83 6.89 -9.13
CA ILE A 127 -14.56 7.43 -7.97
C ILE A 127 -15.98 6.87 -7.98
N PRO A 128 -16.28 5.80 -7.21
CA PRO A 128 -17.62 5.30 -7.01
C PRO A 128 -18.48 6.30 -6.24
N THR A 129 -19.80 6.18 -6.29
CA THR A 129 -20.71 6.97 -5.47
C THR A 129 -20.49 6.73 -3.98
N VAL A 130 -20.99 7.60 -3.12
CA VAL A 130 -20.88 7.41 -1.67
C VAL A 130 -21.61 6.14 -1.25
N LYS A 131 -22.79 5.86 -1.80
CA LYS A 131 -23.58 4.64 -1.56
C LYS A 131 -22.78 3.40 -1.93
N ASP A 132 -22.17 3.37 -3.13
CA ASP A 132 -21.34 2.23 -3.56
C ASP A 132 -20.12 2.02 -2.66
N ARG A 133 -19.44 3.10 -2.25
CA ARG A 133 -18.31 3.00 -1.31
C ARG A 133 -18.70 2.39 0.03
N ILE A 134 -19.89 2.71 0.53
CA ILE A 134 -20.41 2.14 1.78
C ILE A 134 -20.69 0.65 1.62
N VAL A 135 -21.38 0.24 0.55
CA VAL A 135 -21.68 -1.19 0.31
C VAL A 135 -20.39 -1.97 0.05
N GLN A 136 -19.45 -1.44 -0.72
CA GLN A 136 -18.12 -2.04 -0.91
C GLN A 136 -17.36 -2.19 0.41
N GLN A 137 -17.43 -1.18 1.28
CA GLN A 137 -16.80 -1.24 2.59
C GLN A 137 -17.48 -2.26 3.50
N ALA A 138 -18.80 -2.39 3.46
CA ALA A 138 -19.54 -3.41 4.21
C ALA A 138 -19.17 -4.83 3.74
N VAL A 139 -19.15 -5.06 2.42
CA VAL A 139 -18.68 -6.35 1.87
C VAL A 139 -17.24 -6.62 2.28
N ARG A 140 -16.35 -5.63 2.16
CA ARG A 140 -14.96 -5.77 2.58
C ARG A 140 -14.82 -6.17 4.05
N LEU A 141 -15.55 -5.52 4.97
CA LEU A 141 -15.54 -5.85 6.40
C LEU A 141 -15.95 -7.31 6.66
N VAL A 142 -16.85 -7.84 5.85
CA VAL A 142 -17.33 -9.22 5.97
C VAL A 142 -16.38 -10.24 5.37
N ILE A 143 -15.79 -9.97 4.19
CA ILE A 143 -15.00 -10.99 3.49
C ILE A 143 -13.48 -10.87 3.73
N GLU A 144 -12.96 -9.69 4.12
CA GLU A 144 -11.52 -9.50 4.31
C GLU A 144 -10.89 -10.50 5.30
N PRO A 145 -11.50 -10.80 6.48
CA PRO A 145 -10.96 -11.79 7.40
C PRO A 145 -10.88 -13.21 6.81
N ILE A 146 -11.82 -13.57 5.93
CA ILE A 146 -11.84 -14.89 5.25
C ILE A 146 -10.57 -15.09 4.40
N PHE A 147 -10.18 -14.06 3.67
CA PHE A 147 -9.00 -14.11 2.80
C PHE A 147 -7.71 -13.85 3.56
N GLU A 148 -7.73 -12.90 4.52
CA GLU A 148 -6.57 -12.55 5.34
C GLU A 148 -6.01 -13.76 6.09
N SER A 149 -6.88 -14.66 6.58
CA SER A 149 -6.48 -15.90 7.24
C SER A 149 -5.60 -16.83 6.41
N GLY A 150 -5.57 -16.64 5.11
CA GLY A 150 -4.83 -17.50 4.20
C GLY A 150 -3.80 -16.81 3.34
N PHE A 151 -3.62 -15.51 3.43
CA PHE A 151 -2.61 -14.79 2.66
C PHE A 151 -1.19 -15.11 3.13
N CYS A 152 -0.26 -15.23 2.20
CA CYS A 152 1.14 -15.46 2.49
C CYS A 152 1.76 -14.31 3.30
N ASP A 153 2.72 -14.66 4.17
CA ASP A 153 3.42 -13.68 5.03
C ASP A 153 4.26 -12.67 4.26
N GLY A 154 4.74 -13.01 3.08
CA GLY A 154 5.48 -12.13 2.18
C GLY A 154 4.66 -11.01 1.55
N SER A 155 3.32 -11.01 1.71
CA SER A 155 2.43 -9.97 1.21
C SER A 155 2.10 -8.94 2.31
N TYR A 156 2.33 -7.65 2.03
CA TYR A 156 2.21 -6.56 3.01
C TYR A 156 1.23 -5.46 2.61
N GLY A 157 1.07 -5.20 1.32
CA GLY A 157 0.25 -4.08 0.83
C GLY A 157 -1.24 -4.28 1.05
N PHE A 158 -1.94 -3.23 1.51
CA PHE A 158 -3.39 -3.22 1.72
C PHE A 158 -3.92 -4.23 2.74
N ARG A 159 -3.06 -4.83 3.53
CA ARG A 159 -3.42 -5.79 4.58
C ARG A 159 -3.50 -5.12 5.95
N PRO A 160 -4.38 -5.59 6.85
CA PRO A 160 -4.46 -5.10 8.22
C PRO A 160 -3.13 -5.28 8.96
N GLU A 161 -2.80 -4.32 9.82
CA GLU A 161 -1.62 -4.34 10.70
C GLU A 161 -0.25 -4.49 9.98
N ARG A 162 -0.24 -4.47 8.64
CA ARG A 162 0.97 -4.57 7.82
C ARG A 162 1.21 -3.28 7.04
N GLY A 163 2.43 -2.79 7.06
CA GLY A 163 2.78 -1.54 6.38
C GLY A 163 4.07 -1.61 5.56
N CYS A 164 4.35 -0.52 4.84
CA CYS A 164 5.57 -0.40 4.03
C CYS A 164 6.85 -0.67 4.84
N HIS A 165 6.87 -0.28 6.12
CA HIS A 165 8.06 -0.49 6.97
C HIS A 165 8.29 -1.95 7.32
N ASP A 166 7.24 -2.76 7.38
CA ASP A 166 7.33 -4.20 7.63
C ASP A 166 7.94 -4.91 6.41
N ALA A 167 7.43 -4.61 5.22
CA ALA A 167 8.01 -5.07 3.97
C ALA A 167 9.50 -4.68 3.83
N LEU A 168 9.84 -3.43 4.16
CA LEU A 168 11.23 -2.95 4.13
C LEU A 168 12.13 -3.63 5.17
N ARG A 169 11.60 -3.99 6.34
CA ARG A 169 12.35 -4.76 7.35
C ARG A 169 12.63 -6.17 6.88
N GLU A 170 11.66 -6.79 6.24
CA GLU A 170 11.82 -8.13 5.68
C GLU A 170 12.87 -8.16 4.56
N VAL A 171 12.83 -7.21 3.64
CA VAL A 171 13.90 -7.05 2.63
C VAL A 171 15.28 -6.90 3.29
N ASP A 172 15.41 -6.07 4.33
CA ASP A 172 16.69 -5.92 5.03
C ASP A 172 17.15 -7.20 5.72
N ARG A 173 16.23 -7.96 6.31
CA ARG A 173 16.52 -9.25 6.95
C ARG A 173 17.09 -10.22 5.92
N LEU A 174 16.41 -10.40 4.80
CA LEU A 174 16.84 -11.30 3.72
C LEU A 174 18.19 -10.88 3.12
N LEU A 175 18.42 -9.58 2.89
CA LEU A 175 19.72 -9.08 2.40
C LEU A 175 20.86 -9.39 3.37
N LYS A 176 20.63 -9.28 4.70
CA LYS A 176 21.63 -9.65 5.73
C LYS A 176 21.91 -11.16 5.77
N GLU A 177 20.91 -11.97 5.47
CA GLU A 177 21.02 -13.44 5.38
C GLU A 177 21.69 -13.91 4.07
N GLY A 178 22.10 -12.97 3.22
CA GLY A 178 22.87 -13.27 2.02
C GLY A 178 22.06 -13.42 0.73
N TYR A 179 20.76 -13.14 0.74
CA TYR A 179 19.91 -13.07 -0.46
C TYR A 179 20.17 -11.76 -1.20
N THR A 180 21.14 -11.73 -2.08
CA THR A 180 21.67 -10.50 -2.68
C THR A 180 21.43 -10.36 -4.19
N GLN A 181 20.91 -11.40 -4.83
CA GLN A 181 20.37 -11.33 -6.17
C GLN A 181 18.87 -11.11 -6.06
N VAL A 182 18.35 -10.11 -6.75
CA VAL A 182 16.98 -9.67 -6.58
C VAL A 182 16.28 -9.55 -7.92
N VAL A 183 15.19 -10.27 -8.08
CA VAL A 183 14.24 -10.04 -9.16
C VAL A 183 13.39 -8.83 -8.75
N ASP A 184 13.57 -7.73 -9.44
CA ASP A 184 12.81 -6.49 -9.33
C ASP A 184 11.79 -6.52 -10.48
N ALA A 185 10.52 -6.76 -10.17
CA ALA A 185 9.47 -6.98 -11.15
C ALA A 185 8.27 -6.04 -10.94
N ASP A 186 7.74 -5.52 -12.03
CA ASP A 186 6.60 -4.59 -12.07
C ASP A 186 5.54 -5.13 -13.03
N LEU A 187 4.29 -5.19 -12.59
CA LEU A 187 3.15 -5.57 -13.42
C LEU A 187 2.67 -4.35 -14.23
N GLN A 188 2.44 -4.57 -15.52
CA GLN A 188 1.96 -3.50 -16.39
C GLN A 188 0.46 -3.27 -16.18
N SER A 189 0.09 -2.06 -15.74
CA SER A 189 -1.32 -1.63 -15.58
C SER A 189 -2.18 -2.61 -14.77
N TYR A 190 -1.62 -3.22 -13.74
CA TYR A 190 -2.19 -4.36 -13.02
C TYR A 190 -3.68 -4.22 -12.71
N PHE A 191 -4.09 -3.10 -12.09
CA PHE A 191 -5.50 -2.88 -11.73
C PHE A 191 -6.43 -2.77 -12.95
N ASP A 192 -5.90 -2.39 -14.11
CA ASP A 192 -6.70 -2.18 -15.32
C ASP A 192 -6.79 -3.45 -16.19
N THR A 193 -6.03 -4.51 -15.85
CA THR A 193 -5.89 -5.73 -16.66
C THR A 193 -6.25 -7.03 -15.95
N ILE A 194 -6.80 -6.98 -14.74
CA ILE A 194 -7.22 -8.20 -14.01
C ILE A 194 -8.43 -8.82 -14.72
N PRO A 195 -8.35 -10.06 -15.27
CA PRO A 195 -9.48 -10.72 -15.90
C PRO A 195 -10.60 -11.00 -14.90
N HIS A 196 -11.83 -10.53 -15.18
CA HIS A 196 -12.97 -10.62 -14.27
C HIS A 196 -13.35 -12.07 -13.94
N ASP A 197 -13.40 -12.95 -14.94
CA ASP A 197 -13.74 -14.36 -14.79
C ASP A 197 -12.77 -15.08 -13.84
N ARG A 198 -11.50 -14.86 -14.03
CA ARG A 198 -10.45 -15.45 -13.18
C ARG A 198 -10.45 -14.88 -11.76
N LEU A 199 -10.67 -13.57 -11.63
CA LEU A 199 -10.79 -12.94 -10.32
C LEU A 199 -11.99 -13.50 -9.55
N MET A 200 -13.15 -13.60 -10.21
CA MET A 200 -14.33 -14.16 -9.58
C MET A 200 -14.12 -15.62 -9.18
N ALA A 201 -13.49 -16.45 -10.02
CA ALA A 201 -13.13 -17.81 -9.67
C ALA A 201 -12.28 -17.90 -8.38
N ARG A 202 -11.31 -16.96 -8.19
CA ARG A 202 -10.52 -16.87 -6.95
C ARG A 202 -11.36 -16.48 -5.73
N VAL A 203 -12.32 -15.57 -5.91
CA VAL A 203 -13.24 -15.21 -4.82
C VAL A 203 -14.11 -16.40 -4.44
N GLU A 204 -14.60 -17.14 -5.42
CA GLU A 204 -15.46 -18.33 -5.25
C GLU A 204 -14.75 -19.51 -4.59
N GLU A 205 -13.42 -19.53 -4.54
CA GLU A 205 -12.66 -20.53 -3.79
C GLU A 205 -13.02 -20.52 -2.30
N ARG A 206 -13.39 -19.36 -1.74
CA ARG A 206 -13.70 -19.20 -0.30
C ARG A 206 -15.10 -18.67 -0.01
N VAL A 207 -15.75 -18.00 -0.95
CA VAL A 207 -17.07 -17.39 -0.82
C VAL A 207 -18.06 -18.11 -1.75
N SER A 208 -19.19 -18.58 -1.20
CA SER A 208 -20.28 -19.22 -1.95
C SER A 208 -21.61 -18.49 -1.80
N ASP A 209 -21.61 -17.30 -1.20
CA ASP A 209 -22.80 -16.46 -1.14
C ASP A 209 -23.02 -15.78 -2.49
N GLY A 210 -24.02 -16.25 -3.28
CA GLY A 210 -24.30 -15.75 -4.62
C GLY A 210 -24.54 -14.25 -4.68
N ARG A 211 -25.24 -13.69 -3.67
CA ARG A 211 -25.55 -12.25 -3.62
C ARG A 211 -24.30 -11.40 -3.37
N VAL A 212 -23.39 -11.88 -2.54
CA VAL A 212 -22.10 -11.22 -2.33
C VAL A 212 -21.24 -11.28 -3.61
N LEU A 213 -21.25 -12.43 -4.30
CA LEU A 213 -20.57 -12.61 -5.58
C LEU A 213 -21.16 -11.69 -6.66
N ASP A 214 -22.50 -11.57 -6.73
CA ASP A 214 -23.19 -10.68 -7.66
C ASP A 214 -22.86 -9.20 -7.42
N LEU A 215 -22.75 -8.77 -6.15
CA LEU A 215 -22.29 -7.43 -5.81
C LEU A 215 -20.87 -7.16 -6.34
N ILE A 216 -19.94 -8.09 -6.09
CA ILE A 216 -18.55 -7.95 -6.56
C ILE A 216 -18.50 -7.91 -8.10
N CYS A 217 -19.18 -8.84 -8.77
CA CYS A 217 -19.28 -8.89 -10.21
C CYS A 217 -19.90 -7.61 -10.77
N GLY A 218 -20.95 -7.09 -10.12
CA GLY A 218 -21.62 -5.85 -10.50
C GLY A 218 -20.68 -4.63 -10.43
N TRP A 219 -19.83 -4.53 -9.43
CA TRP A 219 -18.83 -3.44 -9.36
C TRP A 219 -17.71 -3.57 -10.39
N LEU A 220 -17.28 -4.78 -10.71
CA LEU A 220 -16.28 -5.02 -11.75
C LEU A 220 -16.81 -4.64 -13.14
N LYS A 221 -18.11 -4.87 -13.39
CA LYS A 221 -18.80 -4.57 -14.65
C LYS A 221 -19.49 -3.21 -14.67
N ALA A 222 -19.39 -2.42 -13.57
CA ALA A 222 -20.00 -1.09 -13.53
C ALA A 222 -19.40 -0.18 -14.61
N ASP A 223 -20.26 0.55 -15.32
CA ASP A 223 -19.84 1.48 -16.35
C ASP A 223 -18.85 2.51 -15.82
N ILE A 224 -17.92 2.91 -16.66
CA ILE A 224 -16.97 3.98 -16.39
C ILE A 224 -17.41 5.23 -17.17
N LEU A 225 -17.47 6.36 -16.46
CA LEU A 225 -17.77 7.68 -17.05
C LEU A 225 -16.55 8.59 -16.97
N GLN A 226 -16.08 9.08 -18.13
CA GLN A 226 -15.00 10.05 -18.25
C GLN A 226 -15.42 11.19 -19.18
N GLY A 227 -15.78 12.34 -18.63
CA GLY A 227 -16.39 13.43 -19.40
C GLY A 227 -17.73 13.01 -19.96
N LEU A 228 -17.84 12.92 -21.30
CA LEU A 228 -19.03 12.45 -22.03
C LEU A 228 -18.94 10.97 -22.45
N ASP A 229 -17.75 10.36 -22.30
CA ASP A 229 -17.54 8.97 -22.68
C ASP A 229 -18.07 8.03 -21.60
N ARG A 230 -18.72 6.95 -22.04
CA ARG A 230 -19.23 5.88 -21.19
C ARG A 230 -18.94 4.52 -21.83
N TRP A 231 -18.38 3.60 -21.06
CA TRP A 231 -18.15 2.22 -21.50
C TRP A 231 -18.20 1.24 -20.33
N THR A 232 -18.50 -0.01 -20.61
CA THR A 232 -18.46 -1.11 -19.66
C THR A 232 -17.10 -1.79 -19.75
N PRO A 233 -16.32 -1.90 -18.65
CA PRO A 233 -15.04 -2.58 -18.67
C PRO A 233 -15.23 -4.09 -18.81
N VAL A 234 -14.38 -4.75 -19.60
CA VAL A 234 -14.34 -6.22 -19.78
C VAL A 234 -13.32 -6.88 -18.86
N GLU A 235 -12.40 -6.09 -18.32
CA GLU A 235 -11.35 -6.48 -17.38
C GLU A 235 -11.00 -5.32 -16.46
N GLY A 236 -10.24 -5.60 -15.42
CA GLY A 236 -9.74 -4.62 -14.47
C GLY A 236 -10.66 -4.39 -13.26
N SER A 237 -10.09 -3.76 -12.25
CA SER A 237 -10.81 -3.30 -11.05
C SER A 237 -10.52 -1.82 -10.86
N PRO A 238 -11.55 -0.95 -10.68
CA PRO A 238 -11.35 0.49 -10.67
C PRO A 238 -10.34 0.93 -9.59
N GLN A 239 -9.24 1.58 -10.00
CA GLN A 239 -8.29 2.16 -9.06
C GLN A 239 -8.99 3.27 -8.26
N GLY A 240 -9.18 3.05 -6.95
CA GLY A 240 -9.88 3.96 -6.03
C GLY A 240 -11.22 3.43 -5.51
N ALA A 241 -11.73 2.33 -6.02
CA ALA A 241 -12.83 1.62 -5.38
C ALA A 241 -12.36 0.96 -4.06
N VAL A 242 -13.25 0.92 -3.06
CA VAL A 242 -12.90 0.48 -1.70
C VAL A 242 -12.54 -0.99 -1.63
N ILE A 243 -13.18 -1.82 -2.45
CA ILE A 243 -12.96 -3.27 -2.49
C ILE A 243 -11.74 -3.69 -3.32
N SER A 244 -11.32 -2.85 -4.30
CA SER A 244 -10.26 -3.20 -5.27
C SER A 244 -8.93 -3.62 -4.65
N PRO A 245 -8.45 -3.03 -3.55
CA PRO A 245 -7.21 -3.48 -2.89
C PRO A 245 -7.28 -4.92 -2.38
N LEU A 246 -8.41 -5.34 -1.81
CA LEU A 246 -8.61 -6.71 -1.37
C LEU A 246 -8.66 -7.67 -2.56
N LEU A 247 -9.43 -7.34 -3.59
CA LEU A 247 -9.55 -8.14 -4.82
C LEU A 247 -8.19 -8.31 -5.51
N ALA A 248 -7.38 -7.24 -5.53
CA ALA A 248 -6.01 -7.29 -6.06
C ALA A 248 -5.12 -8.26 -5.27
N ASN A 249 -5.21 -8.28 -3.95
CA ASN A 249 -4.48 -9.25 -3.13
C ASN A 249 -4.96 -10.69 -3.34
N ILE A 250 -6.28 -10.91 -3.43
CA ILE A 250 -6.86 -12.22 -3.73
C ILE A 250 -6.32 -12.76 -5.07
N TYR A 251 -6.23 -11.89 -6.07
CA TYR A 251 -5.76 -12.30 -7.39
C TYR A 251 -4.28 -12.70 -7.42
N LEU A 252 -3.42 -12.03 -6.62
CA LEU A 252 -1.97 -12.29 -6.57
C LEU A 252 -1.55 -13.33 -5.53
N ASP A 253 -2.41 -13.71 -4.58
CA ASP A 253 -2.06 -14.70 -3.56
C ASP A 253 -1.52 -16.05 -4.13
N PRO A 254 -2.05 -16.59 -5.24
CA PRO A 254 -1.46 -17.79 -5.84
C PRO A 254 -0.04 -17.62 -6.36
N LEU A 255 0.36 -16.40 -6.76
CA LEU A 255 1.77 -16.11 -7.10
C LEU A 255 2.65 -16.12 -5.85
N ASP A 256 2.16 -15.53 -4.75
CA ASP A 256 2.88 -15.55 -3.46
C ASP A 256 3.12 -17.00 -3.00
N ARG A 257 2.10 -17.86 -3.11
CA ARG A 257 2.19 -19.31 -2.77
C ARG A 257 3.15 -20.04 -3.67
N LEU A 258 3.07 -19.83 -4.98
CA LEU A 258 3.98 -20.45 -5.94
C LEU A 258 5.45 -20.14 -5.60
N MET A 259 5.77 -18.90 -5.24
CA MET A 259 7.13 -18.52 -4.85
C MET A 259 7.53 -19.19 -3.52
N ALA A 260 6.64 -19.26 -2.54
CA ALA A 260 6.89 -19.92 -1.26
C ALA A 260 7.12 -21.43 -1.42
N GLU A 261 6.32 -22.11 -2.23
CA GLU A 261 6.43 -23.54 -2.54
C GLU A 261 7.77 -23.90 -3.19
N HIS A 262 8.32 -22.99 -4.02
CA HIS A 262 9.63 -23.16 -4.65
C HIS A 262 10.79 -22.64 -3.77
N GLY A 263 10.52 -22.18 -2.55
CA GLY A 263 11.54 -21.70 -1.62
C GLY A 263 12.14 -20.35 -2.01
N TYR A 264 11.46 -19.54 -2.80
CA TYR A 264 11.88 -18.20 -3.19
C TYR A 264 11.23 -17.13 -2.29
N PRO A 265 11.98 -16.52 -1.35
CA PRO A 265 11.46 -15.41 -0.56
C PRO A 265 10.99 -14.25 -1.43
N MET A 266 9.70 -13.97 -1.39
CA MET A 266 9.07 -12.85 -2.08
C MET A 266 8.55 -11.84 -1.08
N VAL A 267 8.79 -10.55 -1.33
CA VAL A 267 8.26 -9.44 -0.55
C VAL A 267 7.41 -8.57 -1.48
N ARG A 268 6.10 -8.61 -1.28
CA ARG A 268 5.13 -7.91 -2.11
C ARG A 268 4.39 -6.81 -1.34
N TYR A 269 4.23 -5.66 -1.96
CA TYR A 269 3.38 -4.56 -1.50
C TYR A 269 2.43 -4.13 -2.61
N ALA A 270 1.20 -4.64 -2.61
CA ALA A 270 0.23 -4.55 -3.71
C ALA A 270 0.77 -5.21 -4.98
N ASP A 271 0.94 -4.43 -6.06
CA ASP A 271 1.50 -4.84 -7.34
C ASP A 271 3.03 -4.70 -7.46
N ASP A 272 3.66 -4.04 -6.50
CA ASP A 272 5.13 -3.84 -6.43
C ASP A 272 5.75 -4.99 -5.61
N PHE A 273 6.64 -5.79 -6.20
CA PHE A 273 7.24 -6.91 -5.50
C PHE A 273 8.69 -7.18 -5.91
N VAL A 274 9.41 -7.78 -4.97
CA VAL A 274 10.79 -8.23 -5.16
C VAL A 274 10.94 -9.68 -4.69
N ILE A 275 11.71 -10.50 -5.44
CA ILE A 275 12.06 -11.84 -5.05
C ILE A 275 13.56 -11.86 -4.79
N LEU A 276 13.96 -12.31 -3.61
CA LEU A 276 15.35 -12.31 -3.19
C LEU A 276 15.92 -13.73 -3.24
N THR A 277 17.09 -13.87 -3.86
CA THR A 277 17.76 -15.16 -4.05
C THR A 277 19.25 -15.05 -3.70
N ARG A 278 19.90 -16.21 -3.53
CA ARG A 278 21.33 -16.25 -3.17
C ARG A 278 22.23 -16.21 -4.40
N SER A 279 21.78 -16.77 -5.52
CA SER A 279 22.53 -16.87 -6.77
C SER A 279 21.77 -16.26 -7.96
N HIS A 280 22.49 -15.92 -9.02
CA HIS A 280 21.92 -15.42 -10.26
C HIS A 280 21.06 -16.48 -10.96
N VAL A 281 21.49 -17.73 -10.90
CA VAL A 281 20.76 -18.88 -11.48
C VAL A 281 19.39 -19.05 -10.81
N GLU A 282 19.35 -18.96 -9.47
CA GLU A 282 18.06 -18.96 -8.74
C GLU A 282 17.17 -17.77 -9.14
N ALA A 283 17.77 -16.58 -9.33
CA ALA A 283 17.00 -15.39 -9.75
C ALA A 283 16.41 -15.57 -11.16
N GLU A 284 17.15 -16.17 -12.09
CA GLU A 284 16.65 -16.48 -13.43
C GLU A 284 15.52 -17.51 -13.38
N ALA A 285 15.68 -18.57 -12.57
CA ALA A 285 14.65 -19.59 -12.38
C ALA A 285 13.37 -18.99 -11.75
N ALA A 286 13.49 -18.17 -10.71
CA ALA A 286 12.37 -17.47 -10.09
C ALA A 286 11.66 -16.54 -11.10
N LEU A 287 12.42 -15.78 -11.89
CA LEU A 287 11.85 -14.90 -12.91
C LEU A 287 11.13 -15.69 -14.02
N ALA A 288 11.64 -16.86 -14.40
CA ALA A 288 10.97 -17.73 -15.38
C ALA A 288 9.61 -18.23 -14.85
N LEU A 289 9.54 -18.64 -13.58
CA LEU A 289 8.28 -19.04 -12.92
C LEU A 289 7.29 -17.87 -12.87
N VAL A 290 7.75 -16.68 -12.48
CA VAL A 290 6.90 -15.47 -12.47
C VAL A 290 6.35 -15.16 -13.85
N ARG A 291 7.19 -15.21 -14.89
CA ARG A 291 6.76 -14.96 -16.28
C ARG A 291 5.70 -15.96 -16.74
N ALA A 292 5.92 -17.24 -16.48
CA ALA A 292 4.98 -18.29 -16.83
C ALA A 292 3.64 -18.08 -16.12
N TRP A 293 3.66 -17.82 -14.81
CA TRP A 293 2.45 -17.59 -14.03
C TRP A 293 1.70 -16.33 -14.48
N VAL A 294 2.39 -15.21 -14.67
CA VAL A 294 1.82 -13.92 -15.07
C VAL A 294 1.11 -14.05 -16.42
N THR A 295 1.78 -14.68 -17.41
CA THR A 295 1.20 -14.92 -18.74
C THR A 295 0.00 -15.87 -18.67
N SER A 296 0.09 -16.97 -17.94
CA SER A 296 -1.02 -17.92 -17.79
C SER A 296 -2.22 -17.34 -17.04
N ASN A 297 -2.03 -16.29 -16.24
CA ASN A 297 -3.08 -15.58 -15.52
C ASN A 297 -3.55 -14.27 -16.21
N GLY A 298 -3.22 -14.07 -17.48
CA GLY A 298 -3.72 -12.91 -18.26
C GLY A 298 -3.11 -11.57 -17.87
N LEU A 299 -1.97 -11.57 -17.17
CA LEU A 299 -1.22 -10.39 -16.80
C LEU A 299 0.04 -10.21 -17.65
N THR A 300 0.64 -9.04 -17.56
CA THR A 300 1.88 -8.73 -18.30
C THR A 300 2.92 -8.09 -17.37
N LEU A 301 4.16 -8.59 -17.41
CA LEU A 301 5.29 -7.93 -16.78
C LEU A 301 5.73 -6.71 -17.60
N HIS A 302 6.07 -5.62 -16.90
CA HIS A 302 6.59 -4.43 -17.57
C HIS A 302 8.00 -4.70 -18.13
N PRO A 303 8.22 -4.65 -19.47
CA PRO A 303 9.46 -5.13 -20.08
C PRO A 303 10.71 -4.36 -19.65
N GLU A 304 10.58 -3.03 -19.46
CA GLU A 304 11.74 -2.18 -19.13
C GLU A 304 12.04 -2.11 -17.63
N LYS A 305 11.09 -2.49 -16.77
CA LYS A 305 11.25 -2.37 -15.31
C LYS A 305 11.57 -3.72 -14.65
N THR A 306 11.26 -4.82 -15.33
CA THR A 306 11.56 -6.16 -14.81
C THR A 306 13.00 -6.53 -15.09
N ARG A 307 13.79 -6.74 -14.04
CA ARG A 307 15.22 -7.02 -14.13
C ARG A 307 15.75 -7.82 -12.95
N ILE A 308 16.93 -8.44 -13.12
CA ILE A 308 17.68 -9.02 -12.02
C ILE A 308 18.76 -8.04 -11.59
N ALA A 309 18.79 -7.70 -10.31
CA ALA A 309 19.77 -6.80 -9.70
C ALA A 309 20.70 -7.57 -8.75
N ASN A 310 21.98 -7.17 -8.68
CA ASN A 310 22.92 -7.66 -7.68
C ASN A 310 23.24 -6.54 -6.67
N CYS A 311 22.68 -6.61 -5.48
CA CYS A 311 22.81 -5.57 -4.46
C CYS A 311 24.22 -5.37 -3.90
N ARG A 312 25.14 -6.33 -4.13
CA ARG A 312 26.55 -6.20 -3.72
C ARG A 312 27.36 -5.30 -4.65
N LYS A 313 26.97 -5.22 -5.93
CA LYS A 313 27.69 -4.45 -6.95
C LYS A 313 27.25 -2.98 -6.91
N LYS A 314 28.24 -2.06 -7.02
CA LYS A 314 27.97 -0.63 -7.16
C LYS A 314 27.22 -0.37 -8.49
N GLY A 315 26.19 0.46 -8.46
CA GLY A 315 25.38 0.79 -9.62
C GLY A 315 24.29 -0.25 -9.96
N ASN A 316 24.31 -1.44 -9.35
CA ASN A 316 23.38 -2.53 -9.64
C ASN A 316 22.44 -2.86 -8.45
N GLY A 317 21.99 -1.84 -7.73
CA GLY A 317 20.96 -1.97 -6.70
C GLY A 317 19.56 -1.95 -7.29
N PHE A 318 18.55 -2.28 -6.48
CA PHE A 318 17.14 -2.21 -6.85
C PHE A 318 16.39 -1.12 -6.06
N GLU A 319 15.21 -0.74 -6.54
CA GLU A 319 14.33 0.23 -5.89
C GLU A 319 13.05 -0.48 -5.41
N PHE A 320 12.69 -0.28 -4.14
CA PHE A 320 11.46 -0.82 -3.57
C PHE A 320 10.88 0.16 -2.55
N LEU A 321 9.58 0.46 -2.66
CA LEU A 321 8.86 1.33 -1.75
C LEU A 321 9.57 2.68 -1.48
N GLY A 322 10.10 3.31 -2.52
CA GLY A 322 10.74 4.61 -2.40
C GLY A 322 12.18 4.60 -1.89
N TYR A 323 12.73 3.44 -1.57
CA TYR A 323 14.14 3.24 -1.22
C TYR A 323 14.91 2.58 -2.35
N ARG A 324 16.23 2.80 -2.36
CA ARG A 324 17.21 2.09 -3.18
C ARG A 324 18.13 1.28 -2.30
N PHE A 325 18.19 -0.01 -2.54
CA PHE A 325 19.05 -0.95 -1.82
C PHE A 325 20.31 -1.22 -2.63
N GLU A 326 21.46 -0.90 -2.09
CA GLU A 326 22.74 -1.07 -2.75
C GLU A 326 23.88 -1.19 -1.73
N ARG A 327 24.76 -2.17 -1.90
CA ARG A 327 25.95 -2.40 -1.06
C ARG A 327 25.63 -2.46 0.44
N GLY A 328 24.57 -3.17 0.81
CA GLY A 328 24.13 -3.30 2.21
C GLY A 328 23.59 -2.02 2.84
N ARG A 329 23.29 -1.00 2.04
CA ARG A 329 22.76 0.29 2.51
C ARG A 329 21.40 0.58 1.88
N ARG A 330 20.57 1.28 2.65
CA ARG A 330 19.28 1.81 2.20
C ARG A 330 19.43 3.29 1.89
N HIS A 331 19.26 3.68 0.65
CA HIS A 331 19.26 5.07 0.20
C HIS A 331 17.84 5.51 -0.13
N VAL A 332 17.56 6.79 -0.02
CA VAL A 332 16.30 7.34 -0.56
C VAL A 332 16.37 7.29 -2.10
N ARG A 333 15.33 6.79 -2.75
CA ARG A 333 15.23 6.79 -4.21
C ARG A 333 15.36 8.22 -4.77
N LYS A 334 16.10 8.37 -5.86
CA LYS A 334 16.40 9.68 -6.46
C LYS A 334 15.14 10.52 -6.71
N LYS A 335 14.09 9.94 -7.30
CA LYS A 335 12.81 10.62 -7.58
C LYS A 335 12.16 11.16 -6.30
N SER A 336 12.19 10.39 -5.20
CA SER A 336 11.63 10.81 -3.91
C SER A 336 12.43 11.93 -3.26
N LEU A 337 13.75 11.89 -3.40
CA LEU A 337 14.65 12.92 -2.91
C LEU A 337 14.51 14.22 -3.70
N ASP A 338 14.44 14.14 -5.02
CA ASP A 338 14.30 15.31 -5.89
C ASP A 338 12.97 16.04 -5.63
N LYS A 339 11.87 15.28 -5.46
CA LYS A 339 10.55 15.83 -5.06
C LYS A 339 10.61 16.58 -3.73
N LEU A 340 11.30 16.03 -2.71
CA LEU A 340 11.51 16.74 -1.44
C LEU A 340 12.32 18.04 -1.66
N LYS A 341 13.43 17.97 -2.41
CA LYS A 341 14.26 19.13 -2.68
C LYS A 341 13.49 20.23 -3.43
N GLU A 342 12.64 19.88 -4.37
CA GLU A 342 11.74 20.81 -5.07
C GLU A 342 10.74 21.46 -4.10
N THR A 343 10.11 20.68 -3.23
CA THR A 343 9.20 21.19 -2.20
C THR A 343 9.92 22.15 -1.26
N ILE A 344 11.14 21.82 -0.80
CA ILE A 344 11.95 22.71 0.02
C ILE A 344 12.27 24.00 -0.75
N ARG A 345 12.64 23.92 -2.04
CA ARG A 345 12.93 25.08 -2.88
C ARG A 345 11.71 26.00 -3.01
N ALA A 346 10.54 25.43 -3.24
CA ALA A 346 9.28 26.18 -3.35
C ALA A 346 8.94 26.92 -2.04
N LYS A 347 9.04 26.21 -0.90
CA LYS A 347 8.74 26.79 0.42
C LYS A 347 9.75 27.83 0.90
N THR A 348 10.97 27.80 0.40
CA THR A 348 12.08 28.71 0.77
C THR A 348 12.47 29.67 -0.35
N ARG A 349 11.53 30.08 -1.21
CA ARG A 349 11.78 31.08 -2.24
C ARG A 349 12.15 32.43 -1.60
N ARG A 350 13.24 33.03 -2.07
CA ARG A 350 13.79 34.31 -1.54
C ARG A 350 12.81 35.48 -1.66
N THR A 351 11.90 35.41 -2.62
CA THR A 351 10.90 36.46 -2.94
C THR A 351 9.55 36.25 -2.28
N ARG A 352 9.42 35.27 -1.39
CA ARG A 352 8.12 34.92 -0.80
C ARG A 352 7.59 35.96 0.22
N GLY A 353 8.46 36.84 0.75
CA GLY A 353 8.08 37.92 1.66
C GLY A 353 7.57 37.48 3.04
N GLN A 354 7.59 36.18 3.36
CA GLN A 354 7.07 35.63 4.60
C GLN A 354 8.11 35.68 5.73
N ASN A 355 7.61 35.87 6.97
CA ASN A 355 8.42 35.77 8.18
C ASN A 355 9.04 34.39 8.33
N LEU A 356 10.27 34.33 8.88
CA LEU A 356 11.02 33.10 9.11
C LEU A 356 10.22 32.05 9.88
N ASN A 357 9.49 32.45 10.95
CA ASN A 357 8.70 31.53 11.76
C ASN A 357 7.61 30.83 10.96
N VAL A 358 6.92 31.56 10.08
CA VAL A 358 5.88 30.99 9.21
C VAL A 358 6.48 29.99 8.25
N VAL A 359 7.62 30.31 7.65
CA VAL A 359 8.34 29.41 6.73
C VAL A 359 8.82 28.15 7.46
N VAL A 360 9.36 28.29 8.67
CA VAL A 360 9.82 27.15 9.49
C VAL A 360 8.68 26.21 9.87
N VAL A 361 7.53 26.76 10.28
CA VAL A 361 6.33 25.94 10.60
C VAL A 361 5.88 25.14 9.38
N ASP A 362 5.79 25.79 8.21
CA ASP A 362 5.39 25.13 6.96
C ASP A 362 6.40 24.08 6.48
N LEU A 363 7.71 24.35 6.62
CA LEU A 363 8.78 23.38 6.35
C LEU A 363 8.69 22.19 7.28
N ASN A 364 8.53 22.41 8.58
CA ASN A 364 8.52 21.35 9.59
C ASN A 364 7.43 20.31 9.34
N ARG A 365 6.24 20.70 8.86
CA ARG A 365 5.18 19.75 8.46
C ARG A 365 5.69 18.79 7.38
N THR A 366 6.34 19.33 6.35
CA THR A 366 6.91 18.52 5.26
C THR A 366 8.06 17.64 5.74
N LEU A 367 9.00 18.21 6.51
CA LEU A 367 10.20 17.52 6.97
C LEU A 367 9.86 16.39 7.94
N ARG A 368 8.93 16.61 8.88
CA ARG A 368 8.50 15.57 9.84
C ARG A 368 7.80 14.41 9.13
N GLY A 369 6.86 14.67 8.22
CA GLY A 369 6.19 13.64 7.43
C GLY A 369 7.17 12.83 6.59
N TRP A 370 8.09 13.50 5.88
CA TRP A 370 9.11 12.84 5.08
C TRP A 370 10.08 12.03 5.93
N PHE A 371 10.55 12.58 7.05
CA PHE A 371 11.45 11.89 7.98
C PHE A 371 10.78 10.66 8.59
N GLY A 372 9.52 10.74 8.97
CA GLY A 372 8.76 9.61 9.51
C GLY A 372 8.83 8.37 8.61
N TYR A 373 8.77 8.58 7.30
CA TYR A 373 8.89 7.52 6.31
C TYR A 373 10.36 7.11 6.04
N PHE A 374 11.26 8.08 5.82
CA PHE A 374 12.64 7.84 5.36
C PHE A 374 13.69 7.75 6.47
N LYS A 375 13.30 7.73 7.75
CA LYS A 375 14.22 7.69 8.91
C LYS A 375 15.20 6.51 8.92
N HIS A 376 14.93 5.48 8.13
CA HIS A 376 15.78 4.29 7.99
C HIS A 376 16.81 4.39 6.85
N ALA A 377 16.86 5.50 6.14
CA ALA A 377 17.85 5.73 5.09
C ALA A 377 19.26 5.95 5.66
N TYR A 378 20.26 5.79 4.79
CA TYR A 378 21.65 6.04 5.13
C TYR A 378 21.85 7.50 5.56
N PRO A 379 22.53 7.77 6.71
CA PRO A 379 22.44 9.04 7.44
C PRO A 379 23.04 10.27 6.74
N SER A 380 23.97 10.10 5.80
CA SER A 380 24.57 11.24 5.10
C SER A 380 23.52 12.15 4.44
N ILE A 381 22.40 11.57 3.97
CA ILE A 381 21.33 12.33 3.31
C ILE A 381 20.69 13.38 4.23
N PHE A 382 20.58 13.09 5.52
CA PHE A 382 19.98 14.02 6.48
C PHE A 382 20.87 15.23 6.73
N LEU A 383 22.19 15.03 6.78
CA LEU A 383 23.18 16.13 6.89
C LEU A 383 23.11 17.03 5.66
N ASP A 384 23.11 16.45 4.46
CA ASP A 384 23.07 17.18 3.19
C ASP A 384 21.79 18.03 3.07
N LEU A 385 20.65 17.44 3.45
CA LEU A 385 19.37 18.15 3.46
C LEU A 385 19.35 19.29 4.49
N ASP A 386 19.83 19.04 5.71
CA ASP A 386 19.91 20.07 6.75
C ASP A 386 20.81 21.24 6.32
N GLN A 387 21.94 20.97 5.68
CA GLN A 387 22.81 22.01 5.11
C GLN A 387 22.10 22.80 4.01
N MET A 388 21.44 22.09 3.08
CA MET A 388 20.68 22.73 2.01
C MET A 388 19.57 23.64 2.57
N ILE A 389 18.81 23.20 3.55
CA ILE A 389 17.71 23.96 4.15
C ILE A 389 18.25 25.22 4.81
N ARG A 390 19.26 25.11 5.68
CA ARG A 390 19.86 26.27 6.38
C ARG A 390 20.44 27.29 5.42
N ARG A 391 21.16 26.84 4.38
CA ARG A 391 21.65 27.72 3.31
C ARG A 391 20.53 28.51 2.65
N ARG A 392 19.42 27.85 2.32
CA ARG A 392 18.28 28.51 1.67
C ARG A 392 17.58 29.52 2.58
N LEU A 393 17.44 29.18 3.86
CA LEU A 393 16.88 30.11 4.86
C LEU A 393 17.79 31.34 5.05
N ARG A 394 19.13 31.18 5.10
CA ARG A 394 20.07 32.31 5.13
C ARG A 394 19.90 33.17 3.88
N ALA A 395 19.81 32.57 2.68
CA ALA A 395 19.60 33.32 1.44
C ALA A 395 18.28 34.10 1.42
N MET A 396 17.24 33.59 2.06
CA MET A 396 15.95 34.28 2.23
C MET A 396 16.07 35.46 3.19
N LEU A 397 16.66 35.27 4.38
CA LEU A 397 16.91 36.33 5.35
C LEU A 397 17.79 37.45 4.78
N ARG A 398 18.85 37.08 4.09
CA ARG A 398 19.73 38.05 3.40
C ARG A 398 18.96 38.92 2.40
N LYS A 399 18.02 38.33 1.63
CA LYS A 399 17.18 39.09 0.70
C LYS A 399 16.19 39.99 1.44
N GLN A 400 15.64 39.57 2.56
CA GLN A 400 14.76 40.38 3.40
C GLN A 400 15.49 41.61 3.97
N GLU A 401 16.76 41.47 4.31
CA GLU A 401 17.62 42.58 4.74
C GLU A 401 18.19 43.40 3.57
N ARG A 402 17.71 43.20 2.32
CA ARG A 402 18.15 43.89 1.09
C ARG A 402 19.66 43.72 0.77
N ARG A 403 20.29 42.64 1.30
CA ARG A 403 21.70 42.33 1.08
C ARG A 403 21.90 41.46 -0.16
N PRO A 404 22.89 41.73 -1.04
CA PRO A 404 23.18 40.86 -2.19
C PRO A 404 23.81 39.53 -1.74
N GLY A 405 23.72 38.49 -2.58
CA GLY A 405 24.38 37.20 -2.36
C GLY A 405 23.43 36.06 -2.06
N MET A 406 23.98 34.83 -1.82
CA MET A 406 23.25 33.58 -1.78
C MET A 406 23.23 32.87 -0.39
N GLY A 407 23.71 33.55 0.65
CA GLY A 407 23.67 32.97 2.02
C GLY A 407 24.73 31.90 2.30
N ASN A 408 25.86 31.95 1.62
CA ASN A 408 26.93 30.94 1.69
C ASN A 408 28.22 31.43 2.35
N ASP A 409 28.34 32.72 2.59
CA ASP A 409 29.60 33.30 3.09
C ASP A 409 29.73 33.14 4.62
N ARG A 410 30.95 33.36 5.12
CA ARG A 410 31.30 33.26 6.54
C ARG A 410 30.49 34.25 7.39
N ALA A 411 30.23 35.44 6.87
CA ALA A 411 29.44 36.46 7.55
C ALA A 411 27.97 36.02 7.77
N ASP A 412 27.39 35.37 6.76
CA ASP A 412 26.02 34.81 6.91
C ASP A 412 25.97 33.68 7.97
N HIS A 413 27.02 32.85 8.03
CA HIS A 413 27.12 31.81 9.04
C HIS A 413 27.30 32.36 10.47
N GLN A 414 28.02 33.47 10.62
CA GLN A 414 28.17 34.19 11.89
C GLN A 414 26.85 34.90 12.29
N ARG A 415 26.19 35.58 11.34
CA ARG A 415 24.93 36.29 11.59
C ARG A 415 23.77 35.38 11.90
N TRP A 416 23.63 34.27 11.19
CA TRP A 416 22.59 33.25 11.37
C TRP A 416 23.23 31.87 11.55
N PRO A 417 23.81 31.59 12.73
CA PRO A 417 24.41 30.28 13.01
C PRO A 417 23.35 29.18 13.05
N ASN A 418 23.77 27.93 13.01
CA ASN A 418 22.84 26.80 13.06
C ASN A 418 21.93 26.84 14.32
N ALA A 419 22.47 27.32 15.45
CA ALA A 419 21.71 27.52 16.69
C ALA A 419 20.55 28.53 16.54
N HIS A 420 20.69 29.54 15.66
CA HIS A 420 19.60 30.48 15.36
C HIS A 420 18.38 29.75 14.82
N PHE A 421 18.56 28.86 13.87
CA PHE A 421 17.45 28.07 13.29
C PHE A 421 16.87 27.06 14.28
N ALA A 422 17.70 26.48 15.13
CA ALA A 422 17.22 25.63 16.22
C ALA A 422 16.34 26.39 17.23
N LYS A 423 16.73 27.63 17.60
CA LYS A 423 15.93 28.52 18.47
C LYS A 423 14.57 28.87 17.87
N VAL A 424 14.49 29.00 16.54
CA VAL A 424 13.24 29.25 15.81
C VAL A 424 12.42 27.97 15.63
N GLY A 425 12.91 26.83 16.12
CA GLY A 425 12.21 25.56 16.08
C GLY A 425 12.31 24.79 14.75
N LEU A 426 13.31 25.06 13.92
CA LEU A 426 13.54 24.30 12.68
C LEU A 426 13.82 22.83 13.01
N PHE A 427 13.05 21.92 12.43
CA PHE A 427 13.25 20.48 12.55
C PHE A 427 14.56 20.07 11.85
N ALA A 428 15.49 19.53 12.63
CA ALA A 428 16.79 19.05 12.14
C ALA A 428 16.71 17.54 11.88
N LEU A 429 16.81 17.14 10.61
CA LEU A 429 16.66 15.75 10.17
C LEU A 429 17.73 14.84 10.76
N HIS A 430 19.00 15.30 10.78
CA HIS A 430 20.12 14.52 11.31
C HIS A 430 20.02 14.31 12.82
N THR A 431 19.64 15.34 13.58
CA THR A 431 19.42 15.23 15.03
C THR A 431 18.27 14.25 15.33
N ALA A 432 17.15 14.37 14.60
CA ALA A 432 16.03 13.45 14.73
C ALA A 432 16.43 11.99 14.42
N TRP A 433 17.30 11.78 13.43
CA TRP A 433 17.84 10.47 13.12
C TRP A 433 18.72 9.92 14.25
N GLN A 434 19.59 10.74 14.85
CA GLN A 434 20.41 10.34 15.99
C GLN A 434 19.54 9.88 17.18
N THR A 435 18.52 10.68 17.53
CA THR A 435 17.55 10.34 18.59
C THR A 435 16.81 9.03 18.30
N ALA A 436 16.28 8.88 17.07
CA ALA A 436 15.58 7.67 16.65
C ALA A 436 16.45 6.40 16.65
N ARG A 437 17.79 6.54 16.57
CA ARG A 437 18.73 5.43 16.67
C ARG A 437 19.02 5.03 18.10
N GLN A 438 19.02 5.98 19.04
CA GLN A 438 19.25 5.72 20.46
C GLN A 438 18.05 5.05 21.14
N SER A 439 16.85 5.21 20.58
CA SER A 439 15.59 4.63 21.09
C SER A 439 15.31 3.20 20.59
N ARG A 440 16.28 2.56 19.90
CA ARG A 440 16.25 1.16 19.42
C ARG A 440 17.20 0.30 20.24
#